data_3803f5ebe25bcc8b9119a5d1d6594821
#
_entry.id   3803f5ebe25bcc8b9119a5d1d6594821
#
_cell.length_a   1.000
_cell.length_b   1.000
_cell.length_c   1.000
_cell.angle_alpha   90.00
_cell.angle_beta   90.00
_cell.angle_gamma   90.00
#
_symmetry.space_group_name_H-M   'P 1'
#
loop_
_entity.id
_entity.type
_entity.pdbx_description
1 polymer ?
#
loop_
_entity_poly.entity_id
_entity_poly.type
_entity_poly.pdbx_seq_one_letter_code
_entity_poly.pdbx_strand_id
1 'polypeptide(L)'
;MRTPPNERLTSDIAEPALPDTTGSERRCILSGEHDARDVLVRLAISPDGLVLPDPAAKAPGRGAWIGVSRTQLETAITDGQLKRALLRAFKGAVLTIPADLAERVEAGLARHFGDRLGLELRSGNIVLGSARIEEQARSGRLAALMHASDSSE
;
A
#
# COMPACT_ATOMS: atom_id res chain seq x y z
N MET A 1 -27.10 -29.81 -47.91
CA MET A 1 -27.13 -28.66 -47.02
C MET A 1 -26.32 -29.00 -45.77
N ARG A 2 -25.15 -28.42 -45.59
CA ARG A 2 -24.29 -28.61 -44.41
C ARG A 2 -24.38 -27.35 -43.56
N THR A 3 -24.81 -27.51 -42.33
CA THR A 3 -24.84 -26.45 -41.30
C THR A 3 -23.42 -26.19 -40.86
N PRO A 4 -22.95 -24.94 -40.80
CA PRO A 4 -21.64 -24.62 -40.26
C PRO A 4 -21.63 -24.75 -38.73
N PRO A 5 -20.49 -25.14 -38.12
CA PRO A 5 -20.40 -25.24 -36.67
C PRO A 5 -20.40 -23.85 -36.02
N ASN A 6 -21.13 -23.78 -34.93
CA ASN A 6 -21.24 -22.61 -34.04
C ASN A 6 -19.86 -22.31 -33.42
N GLU A 7 -19.19 -21.28 -33.91
CA GLU A 7 -18.00 -20.75 -33.26
C GLU A 7 -18.40 -20.13 -31.93
N ARG A 8 -17.93 -20.76 -30.85
CA ARG A 8 -18.03 -20.21 -29.50
C ARG A 8 -17.25 -18.88 -29.48
N LEU A 9 -17.97 -17.81 -29.25
CA LEU A 9 -17.40 -16.53 -28.83
C LEU A 9 -16.70 -16.77 -27.49
N THR A 10 -15.41 -17.01 -27.50
CA THR A 10 -14.57 -16.87 -26.35
C THR A 10 -14.52 -15.39 -26.04
N SER A 11 -15.18 -15.00 -24.94
CA SER A 11 -15.06 -13.66 -24.39
C SER A 11 -13.62 -13.49 -23.94
N ASP A 12 -12.79 -12.88 -24.76
CA ASP A 12 -11.53 -12.28 -24.31
C ASP A 12 -11.90 -11.07 -23.43
N ILE A 13 -12.24 -11.35 -22.19
CA ILE A 13 -12.14 -10.34 -21.13
C ILE A 13 -10.64 -10.20 -20.91
N ALA A 14 -10.03 -9.24 -21.58
CA ALA A 14 -8.69 -8.81 -21.22
C ALA A 14 -8.75 -8.34 -19.76
N GLU A 15 -8.20 -9.14 -18.86
CA GLU A 15 -7.91 -8.68 -17.51
C GLU A 15 -7.11 -7.38 -17.65
N PRO A 16 -7.51 -6.29 -16.95
CA PRO A 16 -6.71 -5.08 -16.97
C PRO A 16 -5.32 -5.46 -16.48
N ALA A 17 -4.34 -5.33 -17.37
CA ALA A 17 -2.94 -5.52 -17.02
C ALA A 17 -2.65 -4.61 -15.82
N LEU A 18 -2.35 -5.22 -14.68
CA LEU A 18 -1.84 -4.49 -13.53
C LEU A 18 -0.64 -3.67 -14.03
N PRO A 19 -0.51 -2.40 -13.66
CA PRO A 19 0.61 -1.58 -14.11
C PRO A 19 1.90 -2.30 -13.75
N ASP A 20 2.79 -2.44 -14.74
CA ASP A 20 4.14 -2.95 -14.55
C ASP A 20 4.79 -2.20 -13.39
N THR A 21 4.79 -2.82 -12.22
CA THR A 21 5.50 -2.34 -11.04
C THR A 21 6.99 -2.57 -11.25
N THR A 22 7.60 -1.82 -12.15
CA THR A 22 9.07 -1.71 -12.28
C THR A 22 9.68 -0.94 -11.11
N GLY A 23 9.02 -0.96 -9.95
CA GLY A 23 9.57 -0.57 -8.67
C GLY A 23 10.51 -1.65 -8.15
N SER A 24 11.75 -1.29 -7.79
CA SER A 24 12.69 -2.24 -7.21
C SER A 24 12.05 -2.98 -6.02
N GLU A 25 12.01 -4.30 -6.09
CA GLU A 25 11.54 -5.16 -5.00
C GLU A 25 12.29 -4.90 -3.70
N ARG A 26 11.61 -5.08 -2.60
CA ARG A 26 12.16 -5.00 -1.25
C ARG A 26 11.78 -6.24 -0.46
N ARG A 27 12.62 -6.59 0.48
CA ARG A 27 12.37 -7.72 1.38
C ARG A 27 11.75 -7.24 2.68
N CYS A 28 10.63 -7.84 3.07
CA CYS A 28 10.07 -7.68 4.40
C CYS A 28 11.00 -8.26 5.45
N ILE A 29 11.39 -7.48 6.47
CA ILE A 29 12.32 -7.94 7.51
C ILE A 29 11.66 -8.89 8.52
N LEU A 30 10.34 -8.98 8.54
CA LEU A 30 9.57 -9.85 9.43
C LEU A 30 9.19 -11.16 8.76
N SER A 31 8.54 -11.13 7.59
CA SER A 31 8.14 -12.34 6.87
C SER A 31 9.27 -12.94 6.03
N GLY A 32 10.24 -12.12 5.61
CA GLY A 32 11.29 -12.53 4.69
C GLY A 32 10.89 -12.55 3.21
N GLU A 33 9.63 -12.30 2.91
CA GLU A 33 9.09 -12.24 1.56
C GLU A 33 9.55 -11.00 0.80
N HIS A 34 9.65 -11.12 -0.50
CA HIS A 34 9.95 -10.01 -1.39
C HIS A 34 8.65 -9.49 -2.01
N ASP A 35 8.53 -8.18 -2.10
CA ASP A 35 7.38 -7.53 -2.69
C ASP A 35 7.76 -6.17 -3.31
N ALA A 36 6.86 -5.61 -4.11
CA ALA A 36 7.03 -4.30 -4.66
C ALA A 36 7.15 -3.24 -3.56
N ARG A 37 7.99 -2.24 -3.79
CA ARG A 37 8.28 -1.18 -2.81
C ARG A 37 7.03 -0.44 -2.33
N ASP A 38 6.05 -0.28 -3.19
CA ASP A 38 4.82 0.50 -2.96
C ASP A 38 3.76 -0.25 -2.14
N VAL A 39 3.90 -1.58 -1.98
CA VAL A 39 3.03 -2.37 -1.09
C VAL A 39 3.65 -2.60 0.29
N LEU A 40 4.89 -2.17 0.49
CA LEU A 40 5.60 -2.29 1.76
C LEU A 40 5.72 -0.95 2.47
N VAL A 41 5.74 -0.97 3.79
CA VAL A 41 6.00 0.21 4.62
C VAL A 41 7.47 0.27 4.98
N ARG A 42 8.10 1.41 4.76
CA ARG A 42 9.46 1.67 5.20
C ARG A 42 9.48 2.14 6.64
N LEU A 43 10.40 1.58 7.42
CA LEU A 43 10.81 2.09 8.73
C LEU A 43 12.19 2.75 8.60
N ALA A 44 12.34 3.93 9.15
CA ALA A 44 13.58 4.68 9.21
C ALA A 44 14.02 4.86 10.66
N ILE A 45 15.29 5.22 10.87
CA ILE A 45 15.83 5.55 12.17
C ILE A 45 16.20 7.03 12.18
N SER A 46 15.76 7.77 13.21
CA SER A 46 16.21 9.12 13.46
C SER A 46 17.68 9.14 13.97
N PRO A 47 18.36 10.29 13.96
CA PRO A 47 19.74 10.38 14.44
C PRO A 47 19.96 9.92 15.89
N ASP A 48 18.93 10.04 16.73
CA ASP A 48 18.91 9.59 18.14
C ASP A 48 18.46 8.13 18.32
N GLY A 49 18.29 7.40 17.21
CA GLY A 49 17.97 5.97 17.23
C GLY A 49 16.49 5.61 17.31
N LEU A 50 15.59 6.59 17.25
CA LEU A 50 14.15 6.32 17.29
C LEU A 50 13.67 5.72 15.96
N VAL A 51 12.95 4.60 16.03
CA VAL A 51 12.32 3.96 14.88
C VAL A 51 11.02 4.67 14.53
N LEU A 52 10.91 5.12 13.28
CA LEU A 52 9.78 5.90 12.78
C LEU A 52 9.24 5.32 11.47
N PRO A 53 7.93 5.33 11.24
CA PRO A 53 7.36 4.99 9.94
C PRO A 53 7.68 6.06 8.90
N ASP A 54 8.01 5.62 7.70
CA ASP A 54 8.28 6.46 6.53
C ASP A 54 7.51 5.93 5.30
N PRO A 55 6.16 6.04 5.27
CA PRO A 55 5.35 5.50 4.20
C PRO A 55 5.67 6.08 2.82
N ALA A 56 6.11 7.34 2.78
CA ALA A 56 6.52 8.01 1.55
C ALA A 56 7.93 7.61 1.08
N ALA A 57 8.68 6.87 1.90
CA ALA A 57 10.06 6.45 1.67
C ALA A 57 11.01 7.63 1.32
N LYS A 58 10.85 8.77 2.01
CA LYS A 58 11.61 10.00 1.80
C LYS A 58 12.70 10.25 2.84
N ALA A 59 12.66 9.56 3.98
CA ALA A 59 13.67 9.74 5.02
C ALA A 59 15.06 9.40 4.47
N PRO A 60 16.09 10.18 4.84
CA PRO A 60 17.47 9.90 4.41
C PRO A 60 17.99 8.59 5.01
N GLY A 61 19.04 8.06 4.40
CA GLY A 61 19.75 6.90 4.91
C GLY A 61 19.08 5.56 4.65
N ARG A 62 19.49 4.57 5.43
CA ARG A 62 19.02 3.19 5.31
C ARG A 62 17.62 3.06 5.90
N GLY A 63 16.78 2.24 5.29
CA GLY A 63 15.45 1.86 5.79
C GLY A 63 15.28 0.35 5.85
N ALA A 64 14.38 -0.08 6.71
CA ALA A 64 13.88 -1.46 6.77
C ALA A 64 12.45 -1.50 6.27
N TRP A 65 12.07 -2.57 5.58
CA TRP A 65 10.76 -2.69 4.95
C TRP A 65 9.93 -3.75 5.65
N ILE A 66 8.66 -3.47 5.89
CA ILE A 66 7.69 -4.39 6.47
C ILE A 66 6.45 -4.49 5.60
N GLY A 67 5.94 -5.72 5.43
CA GLY A 67 4.70 -6.03 4.72
C GLY A 67 3.90 -7.04 5.55
N VAL A 68 3.36 -6.58 6.68
CA VAL A 68 2.62 -7.41 7.63
C VAL A 68 1.38 -6.66 8.11
N SER A 69 0.37 -7.39 8.58
CA SER A 69 -0.81 -6.77 9.16
C SER A 69 -0.48 -6.04 10.49
N ARG A 70 -1.38 -5.15 10.92
CA ARG A 70 -1.25 -4.46 12.21
C ARG A 70 -1.06 -5.44 13.37
N THR A 71 -1.89 -6.47 13.45
CA THR A 71 -1.80 -7.50 14.51
C THR A 71 -0.47 -8.24 14.50
N GLN A 72 0.04 -8.59 13.32
CA GLN A 72 1.36 -9.21 13.19
C GLN A 72 2.49 -8.27 13.63
N LEU A 73 2.38 -6.98 13.32
CA LEU A 73 3.34 -5.99 13.77
C LEU A 73 3.32 -5.83 15.29
N GLU A 74 2.16 -5.71 15.91
CA GLU A 74 1.98 -5.65 17.37
C GLU A 74 2.58 -6.88 18.06
N THR A 75 2.32 -8.07 17.52
CA THR A 75 2.92 -9.32 18.01
C THR A 75 4.44 -9.28 17.90
N ALA A 76 4.98 -8.87 16.75
CA ALA A 76 6.42 -8.80 16.52
C ALA A 76 7.13 -7.74 17.39
N ILE A 77 6.42 -6.71 17.83
CA ILE A 77 6.91 -5.73 18.82
C ILE A 77 6.99 -6.42 20.20
N THR A 78 5.90 -7.07 20.60
CA THR A 78 5.75 -7.68 21.94
C THR A 78 6.73 -8.83 22.17
N ASP A 79 6.93 -9.70 21.20
CA ASP A 79 7.83 -10.86 21.28
C ASP A 79 9.30 -10.53 20.96
N GLY A 80 9.59 -9.26 20.63
CA GLY A 80 10.92 -8.76 20.30
C GLY A 80 11.44 -9.21 18.92
N GLN A 81 10.62 -9.83 18.07
CA GLN A 81 11.01 -10.22 16.71
C GLN A 81 11.38 -9.00 15.88
N LEU A 82 10.57 -7.93 15.95
CA LEU A 82 10.86 -6.67 15.25
C LEU A 82 12.20 -6.09 15.67
N LYS A 83 12.52 -6.07 16.98
CA LYS A 83 13.79 -5.55 17.48
C LYS A 83 14.98 -6.33 16.91
N ARG A 84 14.91 -7.66 16.92
CA ARG A 84 15.95 -8.53 16.35
C ARG A 84 16.12 -8.30 14.85
N ALA A 85 15.03 -8.15 14.11
CA ALA A 85 15.05 -7.89 12.68
C ALA A 85 15.65 -6.51 12.34
N LEU A 86 15.27 -5.47 13.09
CA LEU A 86 15.82 -4.12 12.93
C LEU A 86 17.31 -4.05 13.26
N LEU A 87 17.77 -4.70 14.34
CA LEU A 87 19.19 -4.76 14.67
C LEU A 87 20.04 -5.38 13.55
N ARG A 88 19.50 -6.43 12.88
CA ARG A 88 20.18 -7.00 11.71
C ARG A 88 20.17 -6.04 10.51
N ALA A 89 19.04 -5.40 10.25
CA ALA A 89 18.88 -4.48 9.11
C ALA A 89 19.77 -3.23 9.26
N PHE A 90 19.91 -2.72 10.48
CA PHE A 90 20.68 -1.51 10.79
C PHE A 90 22.08 -1.80 11.38
N LYS A 91 22.55 -3.04 11.26
CA LYS A 91 23.91 -3.46 11.65
C LYS A 91 24.27 -3.12 13.11
N GLY A 92 23.36 -3.39 14.03
CA GLY A 92 23.59 -3.21 15.46
C GLY A 92 23.51 -1.77 15.96
N ALA A 93 22.89 -0.86 15.19
CA ALA A 93 22.64 0.49 15.67
C ALA A 93 21.82 0.50 16.97
N VAL A 94 22.03 1.51 17.80
CA VAL A 94 21.18 1.72 18.97
C VAL A 94 19.77 2.07 18.49
N LEU A 95 18.77 1.29 18.94
CA LEU A 95 17.37 1.42 18.49
C LEU A 95 16.44 1.60 19.68
N THR A 96 15.57 2.58 19.54
CA THR A 96 14.42 2.78 20.42
C THR A 96 13.14 2.54 19.58
N ILE A 97 12.39 1.49 19.92
CA ILE A 97 11.12 1.17 19.28
C ILE A 97 10.01 1.75 20.15
N PRO A 98 9.21 2.71 19.64
CA PRO A 98 8.08 3.24 20.40
C PRO A 98 7.05 2.13 20.66
N ALA A 99 6.45 2.11 21.84
CA ALA A 99 5.40 1.15 22.18
C ALA A 99 4.17 1.30 21.25
N ASP A 100 3.92 2.52 20.78
CA ASP A 100 2.84 2.91 19.87
C ASP A 100 3.25 2.86 18.38
N LEU A 101 4.32 2.12 18.02
CA LEU A 101 4.81 2.09 16.64
C LEU A 101 3.74 1.62 15.65
N ALA A 102 2.93 0.63 16.00
CA ALA A 102 1.86 0.13 15.12
C ALA A 102 0.81 1.21 14.81
N GLU A 103 0.42 1.99 15.83
CA GLU A 103 -0.49 3.13 15.66
C GLU A 103 0.13 4.23 14.80
N ARG A 104 1.42 4.51 15.00
CA ARG A 104 2.16 5.48 14.17
C ARG A 104 2.25 5.06 12.72
N VAL A 105 2.43 3.75 12.46
CA VAL A 105 2.42 3.20 11.09
C VAL A 105 1.06 3.42 10.45
N GLU A 106 -0.02 3.06 11.12
CA GLU A 106 -1.39 3.26 10.64
C GLU A 106 -1.70 4.74 10.37
N ALA A 107 -1.43 5.61 11.33
CA ALA A 107 -1.62 7.04 11.16
C ALA A 107 -0.78 7.62 10.02
N GLY A 108 0.45 7.14 9.86
CA GLY A 108 1.34 7.54 8.77
C GLY A 108 0.81 7.10 7.41
N LEU A 109 0.29 5.87 7.30
CA LEU A 109 -0.34 5.36 6.08
C LEU A 109 -1.62 6.13 5.75
N ALA A 110 -2.49 6.36 6.72
CA ALA A 110 -3.73 7.13 6.53
C ALA A 110 -3.44 8.54 6.02
N ARG A 111 -2.46 9.22 6.61
CA ARG A 111 -2.02 10.55 6.15
C ARG A 111 -1.47 10.49 4.72
N HIS A 112 -0.56 9.55 4.44
CA HIS A 112 0.04 9.40 3.12
C HIS A 112 -1.01 9.10 2.05
N PHE A 113 -1.98 8.25 2.36
CA PHE A 113 -3.13 7.95 1.49
C PHE A 113 -3.99 9.20 1.25
N GLY A 114 -4.32 9.96 2.31
CA GLY A 114 -5.07 11.21 2.18
C GLY A 114 -4.37 12.26 1.34
N ASP A 115 -3.05 12.41 1.50
CA ASP A 115 -2.23 13.31 0.68
C ASP A 115 -2.26 12.90 -0.80
N ARG A 116 -2.17 11.59 -1.09
CA ARG A 116 -2.28 11.07 -2.47
C ARG A 116 -3.67 11.30 -3.05
N LEU A 117 -4.75 11.00 -2.31
CA LEU A 117 -6.12 11.29 -2.76
C LEU A 117 -6.31 12.79 -3.06
N GLY A 118 -5.80 13.67 -2.19
CA GLY A 118 -5.85 15.10 -2.40
C GLY A 118 -5.11 15.56 -3.67
N LEU A 119 -3.99 14.92 -3.99
CA LEU A 119 -3.26 15.18 -5.23
C LEU A 119 -4.06 14.72 -6.45
N GLU A 120 -4.60 13.51 -6.44
CA GLU A 120 -5.40 12.95 -7.54
C GLU A 120 -6.71 13.73 -7.76
N LEU A 121 -7.31 14.24 -6.67
CA LEU A 121 -8.47 15.12 -6.78
C LEU A 121 -8.13 16.43 -7.50
N ARG A 122 -7.00 17.08 -7.14
CA ARG A 122 -6.53 18.31 -7.81
C ARG A 122 -6.13 18.07 -9.27
N SER A 123 -5.65 16.89 -9.58
CA SER A 123 -5.29 16.48 -10.95
C SER A 123 -6.50 16.10 -11.80
N GLY A 124 -7.71 16.06 -11.22
CA GLY A 124 -8.93 15.69 -11.93
C GLY A 124 -9.13 14.18 -12.14
N ASN A 125 -8.28 13.35 -11.50
CA ASN A 125 -8.38 11.88 -11.59
C ASN A 125 -9.44 11.31 -10.64
N ILE A 126 -9.92 12.10 -9.68
CA ILE A 126 -11.00 11.72 -8.76
C ILE A 126 -12.20 12.63 -9.00
N VAL A 127 -13.35 12.03 -9.10
CA VAL A 127 -14.64 12.71 -9.26
C VAL A 127 -15.46 12.51 -7.99
N LEU A 128 -15.97 13.60 -7.44
CA LEU A 128 -16.84 13.61 -6.27
C LEU A 128 -18.25 14.07 -6.64
N GLY A 129 -19.24 13.54 -5.91
CA GLY A 129 -20.65 13.86 -6.06
C GLY A 129 -21.36 12.91 -6.99
N SER A 130 -22.55 12.42 -6.54
CA SER A 130 -23.31 11.37 -7.19
C SER A 130 -23.63 11.67 -8.66
N ALA A 131 -24.08 12.86 -8.97
CA ALA A 131 -24.44 13.23 -10.36
C ALA A 131 -23.23 13.18 -11.32
N ARG A 132 -22.05 13.65 -10.88
CA ARG A 132 -20.83 13.57 -11.68
C ARG A 132 -20.33 12.15 -11.84
N ILE A 133 -20.40 11.36 -10.76
CA ILE A 133 -20.02 9.93 -10.78
C ILE A 133 -20.92 9.19 -11.76
N GLU A 134 -22.22 9.41 -11.71
CA GLU A 134 -23.20 8.79 -12.62
C GLU A 134 -22.94 9.15 -14.10
N GLU A 135 -22.62 10.41 -14.38
CA GLU A 135 -22.25 10.87 -15.73
C GLU A 135 -20.97 10.17 -16.24
N GLN A 136 -19.93 10.09 -15.39
CA GLN A 136 -18.69 9.43 -15.75
C GLN A 136 -18.87 7.91 -15.90
N ALA A 137 -19.72 7.30 -15.07
CA ALA A 137 -20.06 5.89 -15.19
C ALA A 137 -20.77 5.59 -16.52
N ARG A 138 -21.78 6.39 -16.89
CA ARG A 138 -22.49 6.24 -18.17
C ARG A 138 -21.58 6.42 -19.39
N SER A 139 -20.56 7.26 -19.27
CA SER A 139 -19.58 7.49 -20.35
C SER A 139 -18.44 6.46 -20.38
N GLY A 140 -18.43 5.47 -19.47
CA GLY A 140 -17.39 4.43 -19.38
C GLY A 140 -16.03 4.92 -18.93
N ARG A 141 -15.96 6.08 -18.24
CA ARG A 141 -14.71 6.70 -17.83
C ARG A 141 -14.27 6.36 -16.39
N LEU A 142 -15.10 5.64 -15.64
CA LEU A 142 -14.72 5.23 -14.30
C LEU A 142 -13.93 3.92 -14.35
N ALA A 143 -12.70 3.97 -13.80
CA ALA A 143 -11.89 2.79 -13.56
C ALA A 143 -12.28 2.08 -12.25
N ALA A 144 -12.72 2.85 -11.24
CA ALA A 144 -13.15 2.33 -9.95
C ALA A 144 -14.18 3.26 -9.32
N LEU A 145 -15.06 2.69 -8.50
CA LEU A 145 -16.02 3.42 -7.68
C LEU A 145 -15.78 3.02 -6.21
N MET A 146 -15.65 4.02 -5.35
CA MET A 146 -15.52 3.83 -3.91
C MET A 146 -16.58 4.65 -3.18
N HIS A 147 -17.19 4.06 -2.18
CA HIS A 147 -18.07 4.76 -1.25
C HIS A 147 -17.80 4.31 0.19
N ALA A 148 -18.17 5.14 1.15
CA ALA A 148 -18.00 4.80 2.56
C ALA A 148 -18.88 3.60 2.93
N SER A 149 -18.42 2.76 3.85
CA SER A 149 -19.15 1.57 4.30
C SER A 149 -20.43 1.90 5.08
N ASP A 150 -20.52 3.13 5.58
CA ASP A 150 -21.67 3.69 6.31
C ASP A 150 -22.55 4.59 5.43
N SER A 151 -22.28 4.67 4.13
CA SER A 151 -23.15 5.40 3.21
C SER A 151 -24.48 4.64 3.06
N SER A 152 -25.61 5.37 3.12
CA SER A 152 -26.94 4.81 2.80
C SER A 152 -27.00 4.41 1.32
N GLU A 153 -27.69 3.31 1.06
CA GLU A 153 -28.05 2.86 -0.29
C GLU A 153 -28.92 3.88 -1.02
#